data_1132c8b60bb4a6efd29ac41107e64024
#
_entry.id   1132c8b60bb4a6efd29ac41107e64024
#
_cell.length_a   1.000
_cell.length_b   1.000
_cell.length_c   1.000
_cell.angle_alpha   90.00
_cell.angle_beta   90.00
_cell.angle_gamma   90.00
#
_symmetry.space_group_name_H-M   'P 1'
#
loop_
_entity.id
_entity.type
_entity.pdbx_description
1 polymer ?
#
loop_
_entity_poly.entity_id
_entity_poly.type
_entity_poly.pdbx_seq_one_letter_code
_entity_poly.pdbx_strand_id
1 'polypeptide(L)'
;MPGGVTGPPVWSPNEPRIAFTARVSAAEPQAPAAPRVIRRLRYMLDGAGYIADCFWHVFTVQVADAQPGTAVQLTSCEWHHFAPGWSPDGAKIMCITTRRDDWDTEWVWDLYVLDAQAAAAAPCRLSDSQRVCAAPAWSPDGRWIAYYANECPYTAYTQDYYLWVMPAAGGAARNVSRALDRGCQATQPPSTNEPPHWSADSKTVFCHVRDGGFYQYYAYDLAGDRLRRVLASTDIQEPIDGLVRQSVDGGVLAFTAATAVRPAELYTSASDGANRRQLTDLNADALASVHVSAPRRLTHTSPEGWQIEAWLWLPPTFRTGDAPLPTVLYYHGGPHNTVTLGFNEQLHVLAGAGFAVVAVNFRGSTGFGAAFADSILGDWGTRELEDGLVVLDVLVQQGIVDPRRLGVYGGSYGGFMTNLALGRTDRFAAGVSFATISGLDSWAYQTDHWESADWDAGGPPWQIPDYYRTHSPITYVEHIRAPLLILHGEQDYRCAVAEADQLFGALRKLKRDVELVRYPGAPHAFAHVGPPSHRLDAARRVVDWFQRYLQH
;
A
#
# COMPACT_ATOMS: atom_id res chain seq x y z
N MET A 1 23.03 -6.29 17.05
CA MET A 1 21.63 -6.23 17.53
C MET A 1 20.90 -7.43 16.96
N PRO A 2 20.30 -8.28 17.78
CA PRO A 2 19.71 -9.54 17.29
C PRO A 2 18.46 -9.40 16.42
N GLY A 3 17.84 -8.22 16.34
CA GLY A 3 16.53 -8.05 15.70
C GLY A 3 16.50 -7.25 14.39
N GLY A 4 17.62 -6.76 13.92
CA GLY A 4 17.70 -5.90 12.74
C GLY A 4 17.23 -4.46 12.97
N VAL A 5 17.60 -3.57 12.04
CA VAL A 5 17.17 -2.16 11.98
C VAL A 5 15.93 -2.06 11.09
N THR A 6 14.97 -1.23 11.49
CA THR A 6 13.73 -1.00 10.75
C THR A 6 13.62 0.48 10.37
N GLY A 7 13.33 0.77 9.13
CA GLY A 7 13.27 2.12 8.59
C GLY A 7 14.64 2.77 8.35
N PRO A 8 14.67 3.92 7.68
CA PRO A 8 15.91 4.63 7.40
C PRO A 8 16.50 5.25 8.66
N PRO A 9 17.83 5.24 8.82
CA PRO A 9 18.50 5.99 9.86
C PRO A 9 18.42 7.50 9.58
N VAL A 10 18.34 8.30 10.64
CA VAL A 10 18.21 9.76 10.54
C VAL A 10 19.40 10.43 11.23
N TRP A 11 20.14 11.28 10.49
CA TRP A 11 21.23 12.04 11.02
C TRP A 11 20.76 13.17 11.94
N SER A 12 21.46 13.36 13.05
CA SER A 12 21.32 14.57 13.86
C SER A 12 21.76 15.80 13.05
N PRO A 13 21.05 16.92 13.15
CA PRO A 13 21.40 18.14 12.42
C PRO A 13 22.73 18.78 12.90
N ASN A 14 23.16 18.52 14.15
CA ASN A 14 24.21 19.26 14.81
C ASN A 14 25.39 18.40 15.28
N GLU A 15 25.26 17.08 15.29
CA GLU A 15 26.27 16.15 15.80
C GLU A 15 26.43 14.96 14.85
N PRO A 16 27.61 14.33 14.78
CA PRO A 16 27.79 13.10 14.03
C PRO A 16 27.15 11.91 14.75
N ARG A 17 25.83 11.98 14.88
CA ARG A 17 24.97 10.99 15.56
C ARG A 17 23.82 10.59 14.66
N ILE A 18 23.46 9.32 14.70
CA ILE A 18 22.33 8.75 13.95
C ILE A 18 21.28 8.29 14.94
N ALA A 19 20.00 8.57 14.68
CA ALA A 19 18.85 7.91 15.29
C ALA A 19 18.28 6.85 14.37
N PHE A 20 17.85 5.73 14.91
CA PHE A 20 17.26 4.63 14.17
C PHE A 20 16.32 3.80 15.05
N THR A 21 15.49 2.99 14.43
CA THR A 21 14.65 2.02 15.12
C THR A 21 15.22 0.62 14.95
N ALA A 22 15.28 -0.13 16.03
CA ALA A 22 15.69 -1.53 15.99
C ALA A 22 14.80 -2.40 16.88
N ARG A 23 14.65 -3.66 16.46
CA ARG A 23 13.87 -4.66 17.19
C ARG A 23 14.70 -5.21 18.35
N VAL A 24 14.10 -5.22 19.52
CA VAL A 24 14.68 -5.77 20.77
C VAL A 24 13.78 -6.88 21.27
N SER A 25 14.34 -8.03 21.55
CA SER A 25 13.61 -9.12 22.20
C SER A 25 13.57 -8.86 23.71
N ALA A 26 12.41 -8.97 24.32
CA ALA A 26 12.23 -8.91 25.76
C ALA A 26 12.68 -10.20 26.47
N ALA A 27 12.79 -11.31 25.73
CA ALA A 27 13.19 -12.62 26.22
C ALA A 27 14.57 -13.02 25.72
N GLU A 28 15.26 -13.89 26.47
CA GLU A 28 16.44 -14.60 26.00
C GLU A 28 16.12 -15.31 24.67
N PRO A 29 17.07 -15.38 23.72
CA PRO A 29 16.86 -16.09 22.46
C PRO A 29 16.45 -17.54 22.74
N GLN A 30 15.19 -17.86 22.46
CA GLN A 30 14.70 -19.24 22.60
C GLN A 30 15.34 -20.14 21.53
N ALA A 31 15.60 -21.40 21.89
CA ALA A 31 16.00 -22.38 20.90
C ALA A 31 14.97 -22.43 19.75
N PRO A 32 15.40 -22.58 18.48
CA PRO A 32 14.48 -22.55 17.33
C PRO A 32 13.31 -23.54 17.43
N ALA A 33 13.47 -24.62 18.16
CA ALA A 33 12.46 -25.67 18.39
C ALA A 33 11.64 -25.46 19.69
N ALA A 34 11.86 -24.40 20.46
CA ALA A 34 11.10 -24.18 21.71
C ALA A 34 9.64 -23.81 21.41
N PRO A 35 8.68 -24.27 22.20
CA PRO A 35 7.28 -23.85 22.09
C PRO A 35 7.14 -22.33 22.29
N ARG A 36 6.34 -21.69 21.43
CA ARG A 36 6.00 -20.26 21.58
C ARG A 36 4.73 -20.10 22.38
N VAL A 37 4.77 -19.28 23.42
CA VAL A 37 3.60 -18.93 24.22
C VAL A 37 3.08 -17.58 23.77
N ILE A 38 1.93 -17.57 23.10
CA ILE A 38 1.31 -16.36 22.56
C ILE A 38 0.27 -15.84 23.55
N ARG A 39 0.35 -14.57 23.90
CA ARG A 39 -0.57 -13.88 24.85
C ARG A 39 -1.12 -12.57 24.30
N ARG A 40 -0.73 -12.20 23.07
CA ARG A 40 -1.10 -10.94 22.43
C ARG A 40 -1.62 -11.22 21.02
N LEU A 41 -2.57 -10.42 20.58
CA LEU A 41 -3.14 -10.54 19.23
C LEU A 41 -2.10 -10.20 18.16
N ARG A 42 -1.25 -9.19 18.40
CA ARG A 42 -0.15 -8.80 17.50
C ARG A 42 1.11 -9.61 17.79
N TYR A 43 1.11 -10.88 17.40
CA TYR A 43 2.26 -11.78 17.64
C TYR A 43 3.05 -12.13 16.37
N MET A 44 2.54 -11.76 15.21
CA MET A 44 3.20 -11.95 13.92
C MET A 44 2.97 -10.71 13.04
N LEU A 45 3.87 -10.51 12.08
CA LEU A 45 3.80 -9.41 11.11
C LEU A 45 4.38 -9.91 9.79
N ASP A 46 3.69 -9.65 8.69
CA ASP A 46 4.15 -10.04 7.37
C ASP A 46 5.51 -9.41 7.04
N GLY A 47 6.39 -10.20 6.45
CA GLY A 47 7.79 -9.82 6.19
C GLY A 47 8.71 -9.77 7.43
N ALA A 48 8.17 -9.78 8.65
CA ALA A 48 8.96 -9.77 9.89
C ALA A 48 8.89 -11.09 10.69
N GLY A 49 7.88 -11.91 10.44
CA GLY A 49 7.66 -13.18 11.15
C GLY A 49 7.05 -12.99 12.54
N TYR A 50 7.41 -13.87 13.47
CA TYR A 50 6.91 -13.81 14.85
C TYR A 50 7.54 -12.65 15.61
N ILE A 51 6.72 -11.81 16.25
CA ILE A 51 7.10 -10.60 16.97
C ILE A 51 6.60 -10.57 18.42
N ALA A 52 6.01 -11.66 18.92
CA ALA A 52 5.30 -11.72 20.20
C ALA A 52 6.09 -11.14 21.41
N ASP A 53 7.40 -11.35 21.44
CA ASP A 53 8.27 -10.90 22.53
C ASP A 53 9.27 -9.84 22.05
N CYS A 54 8.99 -9.18 20.93
CA CYS A 54 9.87 -8.20 20.33
C CYS A 54 9.19 -6.85 20.22
N PHE A 55 9.91 -5.81 20.62
CA PHE A 55 9.45 -4.43 20.49
C PHE A 55 10.46 -3.62 19.69
N TRP A 56 9.95 -2.69 18.91
CA TRP A 56 10.80 -1.73 18.21
C TRP A 56 11.07 -0.54 19.11
N HIS A 57 12.36 -0.24 19.28
CA HIS A 57 12.82 0.85 20.13
C HIS A 57 13.68 1.84 19.36
N VAL A 58 13.66 3.10 19.81
CA VAL A 58 14.52 4.15 19.30
C VAL A 58 15.91 4.05 19.93
N PHE A 59 16.91 4.10 19.08
CA PHE A 59 18.32 4.10 19.43
C PHE A 59 19.03 5.31 18.85
N THR A 60 20.12 5.70 19.47
CA THR A 60 21.11 6.60 18.87
C THR A 60 22.49 5.96 18.86
N VAL A 61 23.33 6.34 17.92
CA VAL A 61 24.72 5.95 17.83
C VAL A 61 25.58 7.12 17.37
N GLN A 62 26.68 7.37 18.07
CA GLN A 62 27.72 8.32 17.62
C GLN A 62 28.53 7.69 16.47
N VAL A 63 28.87 8.50 15.49
CA VAL A 63 29.73 8.12 14.36
C VAL A 63 30.99 8.98 14.41
N ALA A 64 32.10 8.41 14.88
CA ALA A 64 33.40 9.09 14.92
C ALA A 64 34.32 8.42 13.89
N ASP A 65 35.05 9.22 13.10
CA ASP A 65 36.01 8.75 12.09
C ASP A 65 35.47 7.66 11.17
N ALA A 66 34.21 7.80 10.76
CA ALA A 66 33.46 6.81 9.97
C ALA A 66 33.28 5.45 10.65
N GLN A 67 33.50 5.36 11.96
CA GLN A 67 33.26 4.18 12.77
C GLN A 67 32.06 4.37 13.71
N PRO A 68 31.13 3.41 13.80
CA PRO A 68 30.02 3.49 14.75
C PRO A 68 30.51 3.25 16.18
N GLY A 69 30.10 4.12 17.09
CA GLY A 69 30.22 3.90 18.52
C GLY A 69 29.24 2.85 19.05
N THR A 70 29.14 2.76 20.36
CA THR A 70 28.11 1.93 21.02
C THR A 70 26.74 2.56 20.86
N ALA A 71 25.77 1.79 20.38
CA ALA A 71 24.39 2.25 20.28
C ALA A 71 23.74 2.39 21.67
N VAL A 72 23.08 3.51 21.89
CA VAL A 72 22.33 3.82 23.11
C VAL A 72 20.84 3.65 22.84
N GLN A 73 20.17 2.81 23.60
CA GLN A 73 18.73 2.62 23.56
C GLN A 73 18.04 3.74 24.34
N LEU A 74 17.17 4.51 23.68
CA LEU A 74 16.45 5.63 24.28
C LEU A 74 15.09 5.24 24.86
N THR A 75 14.45 4.20 24.32
CA THR A 75 13.15 3.70 24.78
C THR A 75 13.27 2.25 25.21
N SER A 76 12.64 1.89 26.34
CA SER A 76 12.63 0.51 26.86
C SER A 76 11.26 0.25 27.51
N CYS A 77 10.41 -0.53 26.86
CA CYS A 77 9.05 -0.83 27.35
C CYS A 77 8.39 -1.86 26.43
N GLU A 78 7.18 -2.27 26.76
CA GLU A 78 6.39 -3.20 25.96
C GLU A 78 5.48 -2.49 24.92
N TRP A 79 6.00 -1.43 24.29
CA TRP A 79 5.36 -0.71 23.19
C TRP A 79 6.32 -0.51 22.03
N HIS A 80 5.77 -0.39 20.84
CA HIS A 80 6.55 -0.11 19.64
C HIS A 80 6.81 1.38 19.48
N HIS A 81 7.98 1.74 18.94
CA HIS A 81 8.39 3.10 18.62
C HIS A 81 8.98 3.14 17.21
N PHE A 82 8.43 3.97 16.33
CA PHE A 82 8.84 4.09 14.93
C PHE A 82 9.10 5.54 14.52
N ALA A 83 9.64 5.69 13.32
CA ALA A 83 9.83 6.97 12.62
C ALA A 83 10.55 8.03 13.49
N PRO A 84 11.78 7.75 13.99
CA PRO A 84 12.51 8.75 14.75
C PRO A 84 12.86 9.95 13.88
N GLY A 85 12.65 11.16 14.41
CA GLY A 85 12.99 12.42 13.74
C GLY A 85 13.59 13.43 14.72
N TRP A 86 14.78 13.95 14.39
CA TRP A 86 15.46 14.94 15.25
C TRP A 86 14.77 16.29 15.20
N SER A 87 14.70 16.97 16.35
CA SER A 87 14.45 18.41 16.38
C SER A 87 15.62 19.16 15.75
N PRO A 88 15.39 20.36 15.16
CA PRO A 88 16.43 21.10 14.47
C PRO A 88 17.63 21.51 15.33
N ASP A 89 17.42 21.64 16.65
CA ASP A 89 18.47 21.89 17.64
C ASP A 89 19.22 20.61 18.09
N GLY A 90 18.79 19.43 17.62
CA GLY A 90 19.38 18.13 18.00
C GLY A 90 19.13 17.70 19.45
N ALA A 91 18.33 18.45 20.22
CA ALA A 91 18.09 18.17 21.64
C ALA A 91 17.02 17.09 21.86
N LYS A 92 16.12 16.91 20.91
CA LYS A 92 14.96 16.03 21.03
C LYS A 92 14.84 15.08 19.84
N ILE A 93 14.18 13.93 20.08
CA ILE A 93 13.77 12.99 19.03
C ILE A 93 12.26 12.79 19.14
N MET A 94 11.56 13.02 18.06
CA MET A 94 10.14 12.69 17.89
C MET A 94 10.00 11.26 17.38
N CYS A 95 8.97 10.54 17.82
CA CYS A 95 8.61 9.23 17.29
C CYS A 95 7.10 9.02 17.37
N ILE A 96 6.62 8.00 16.68
CA ILE A 96 5.26 7.48 16.86
C ILE A 96 5.30 6.23 17.73
N THR A 97 4.32 6.04 18.58
CA THR A 97 4.26 4.90 19.51
C THR A 97 2.83 4.58 19.93
N THR A 98 2.63 3.33 20.39
CA THR A 98 1.36 2.79 20.88
C THR A 98 1.33 2.71 22.42
N ARG A 99 1.84 3.69 23.15
CA ARG A 99 1.95 3.65 24.62
C ARG A 99 0.59 3.62 25.34
N ARG A 100 -0.11 2.50 25.19
CA ARG A 100 -1.45 2.23 25.75
C ARG A 100 -1.49 0.78 26.26
N ASP A 101 -2.31 0.49 27.24
CA ASP A 101 -2.47 -0.87 27.78
C ASP A 101 -3.21 -1.80 26.80
N ASP A 102 -4.08 -1.23 25.97
CA ASP A 102 -4.89 -1.91 24.95
C ASP A 102 -4.25 -1.91 23.53
N TRP A 103 -2.97 -1.63 23.43
CA TRP A 103 -2.27 -1.39 22.15
C TRP A 103 -2.31 -2.56 21.15
N ASP A 104 -2.49 -3.79 21.62
CA ASP A 104 -2.56 -4.96 20.73
C ASP A 104 -3.98 -5.29 20.26
N THR A 105 -4.99 -4.61 20.83
CA THR A 105 -6.39 -4.69 20.42
C THR A 105 -6.95 -3.40 19.83
N GLU A 106 -6.21 -2.29 19.99
CA GLU A 106 -6.61 -0.98 19.51
C GLU A 106 -5.54 -0.38 18.58
N TRP A 107 -5.98 0.31 17.52
CA TRP A 107 -5.08 0.80 16.47
C TRP A 107 -4.85 2.32 16.59
N VAL A 108 -4.31 2.77 17.72
CA VAL A 108 -3.97 4.18 17.92
C VAL A 108 -2.45 4.36 17.97
N TRP A 109 -1.94 5.31 17.20
CA TRP A 109 -0.53 5.67 17.16
C TRP A 109 -0.37 7.15 17.44
N ASP A 110 0.32 7.46 18.52
CA ASP A 110 0.49 8.82 19.00
C ASP A 110 1.88 9.38 18.67
N LEU A 111 1.95 10.72 18.59
CA LEU A 111 3.21 11.44 18.51
C LEU A 111 3.78 11.65 19.91
N TYR A 112 5.05 11.27 20.07
CA TYR A 112 5.81 11.47 21.30
C TYR A 112 7.15 12.14 21.02
N VAL A 113 7.64 12.87 22.01
CA VAL A 113 8.97 13.50 22.01
C VAL A 113 9.80 12.92 23.14
N LEU A 114 11.03 12.55 22.81
CA LEU A 114 12.07 12.01 23.69
C LEU A 114 13.15 13.07 23.86
N ASP A 115 13.79 13.10 25.02
CA ASP A 115 15.07 13.78 25.19
C ASP A 115 16.18 12.94 24.51
N ALA A 116 16.96 13.54 23.64
CA ALA A 116 17.99 12.83 22.89
C ALA A 116 19.23 12.44 23.74
N GLN A 117 19.39 13.04 24.93
CA GLN A 117 20.51 12.82 25.84
C GLN A 117 20.12 11.99 27.06
N ALA A 118 18.83 11.95 27.41
CA ALA A 118 18.35 11.32 28.64
C ALA A 118 17.56 10.04 28.34
N ALA A 119 18.26 8.92 28.21
CA ALA A 119 17.68 7.60 27.92
C ALA A 119 16.59 7.12 28.92
N ALA A 120 16.49 7.70 30.10
CA ALA A 120 15.52 7.35 31.14
C ALA A 120 14.40 8.38 31.32
N ALA A 121 14.39 9.47 30.54
CA ALA A 121 13.36 10.49 30.67
C ALA A 121 12.03 9.96 30.09
N ALA A 122 10.93 10.24 30.79
CA ALA A 122 9.60 9.87 30.31
C ALA A 122 9.27 10.61 29.00
N PRO A 123 8.89 9.90 27.94
CA PRO A 123 8.46 10.54 26.69
C PRO A 123 7.24 11.45 26.89
N CYS A 124 7.23 12.60 26.23
CA CYS A 124 6.12 13.53 26.27
C CYS A 124 5.18 13.29 25.08
N ARG A 125 3.90 13.01 25.33
CA ARG A 125 2.89 12.87 24.28
C ARG A 125 2.46 14.24 23.77
N LEU A 126 2.36 14.37 22.44
CA LEU A 126 1.91 15.59 21.77
C LEU A 126 0.50 15.46 21.17
N SER A 127 0.10 14.27 20.68
CA SER A 127 -1.21 14.03 20.07
C SER A 127 -2.28 13.68 21.12
N ASP A 128 -3.53 13.62 20.67
CA ASP A 128 -4.73 13.51 21.50
C ASP A 128 -5.21 12.07 21.75
N SER A 129 -4.47 11.06 21.28
CA SER A 129 -4.84 9.63 21.32
C SER A 129 -6.17 9.29 20.64
N GLN A 130 -6.51 10.04 19.60
CA GLN A 130 -7.74 9.86 18.84
C GLN A 130 -7.50 9.33 17.42
N ARG A 131 -6.22 9.21 16.99
CA ARG A 131 -5.85 8.99 15.59
C ARG A 131 -4.71 8.02 15.42
N VAL A 132 -4.56 7.54 14.20
CA VAL A 132 -3.35 6.86 13.74
C VAL A 132 -2.42 7.89 13.12
N CYS A 133 -1.45 8.36 13.90
CA CYS A 133 -0.44 9.28 13.41
C CYS A 133 0.66 8.54 12.64
N ALA A 134 1.19 9.15 11.59
CA ALA A 134 2.27 8.61 10.78
C ALA A 134 3.25 9.68 10.30
N ALA A 135 4.49 9.29 10.07
CA ALA A 135 5.53 10.05 9.39
C ALA A 135 5.66 11.53 9.80
N PRO A 136 5.93 11.83 11.08
CA PRO A 136 6.04 13.21 11.53
C PRO A 136 7.34 13.88 11.09
N ALA A 137 7.28 15.21 10.86
CA ALA A 137 8.41 16.06 10.50
C ALA A 137 8.40 17.37 11.27
N TRP A 138 9.56 17.75 11.85
CA TRP A 138 9.79 19.07 12.44
C TRP A 138 9.94 20.12 11.33
N SER A 139 9.42 21.34 11.59
CA SER A 139 9.83 22.50 10.80
C SER A 139 11.29 22.86 11.09
N PRO A 140 12.06 23.42 10.13
CA PRO A 140 13.46 23.83 10.34
C PRO A 140 13.66 24.81 11.50
N ASP A 141 12.68 25.67 11.79
CA ASP A 141 12.72 26.61 12.93
C ASP A 141 12.34 25.98 14.29
N GLY A 142 11.95 24.68 14.30
CA GLY A 142 11.57 23.94 15.49
C GLY A 142 10.22 24.31 16.11
N ARG A 143 9.43 25.18 15.45
CA ARG A 143 8.17 25.70 16.03
C ARG A 143 6.95 24.86 15.72
N TRP A 144 7.02 24.05 14.65
CA TRP A 144 5.91 23.29 14.13
C TRP A 144 6.27 21.83 13.89
N ILE A 145 5.24 20.97 13.91
CA ILE A 145 5.31 19.57 13.47
C ILE A 145 4.24 19.38 12.42
N ALA A 146 4.62 18.83 11.27
CA ALA A 146 3.71 18.31 10.26
C ALA A 146 3.71 16.78 10.31
N TYR A 147 2.56 16.15 10.08
CA TYR A 147 2.41 14.70 10.10
C TYR A 147 1.18 14.27 9.31
N TYR A 148 1.07 12.99 9.03
CA TYR A 148 -0.15 12.42 8.48
C TYR A 148 -0.98 11.78 9.58
N ALA A 149 -2.30 11.92 9.50
CA ALA A 149 -3.23 11.19 10.35
C ALA A 149 -4.62 11.11 9.70
N ASN A 150 -5.42 10.11 10.10
CA ASN A 150 -6.84 10.07 9.82
C ASN A 150 -7.62 11.10 10.69
N GLU A 151 -8.93 11.26 10.44
CA GLU A 151 -9.73 12.27 11.16
C GLU A 151 -10.39 11.76 12.44
N CYS A 152 -10.92 10.56 12.41
CA CYS A 152 -11.70 10.03 13.52
C CYS A 152 -10.92 9.01 14.33
N PRO A 153 -11.32 8.76 15.59
CA PRO A 153 -10.83 7.58 16.27
C PRO A 153 -11.12 6.37 15.37
N TYR A 154 -10.10 5.71 14.93
CA TYR A 154 -10.01 4.47 14.14
C TYR A 154 -11.33 3.70 13.96
N THR A 155 -12.35 4.36 13.43
CA THR A 155 -13.64 3.75 13.15
C THR A 155 -13.68 3.07 11.79
N ALA A 156 -12.67 3.30 10.94
CA ALA A 156 -12.53 2.62 9.66
C ALA A 156 -11.07 2.60 9.19
N TYR A 157 -10.59 1.42 8.83
CA TYR A 157 -9.31 1.23 8.12
C TYR A 157 -9.24 2.01 6.80
N THR A 158 -10.37 2.29 6.23
CA THR A 158 -10.62 2.99 4.97
C THR A 158 -10.31 4.46 5.00
N GLN A 159 -10.13 5.05 6.19
CA GLN A 159 -9.97 6.50 6.30
C GLN A 159 -8.68 6.96 5.65
N ASP A 160 -8.84 7.92 4.74
CA ASP A 160 -7.74 8.65 4.16
C ASP A 160 -6.87 9.31 5.24
N TYR A 161 -5.57 9.29 5.04
CA TYR A 161 -4.65 10.09 5.83
C TYR A 161 -4.59 11.50 5.25
N TYR A 162 -4.69 12.47 6.13
CA TYR A 162 -4.60 13.89 5.78
C TYR A 162 -3.33 14.52 6.33
N LEU A 163 -2.92 15.64 5.76
CA LEU A 163 -1.84 16.46 6.31
C LEU A 163 -2.36 17.24 7.51
N TRP A 164 -1.68 17.07 8.63
CA TRP A 164 -1.92 17.80 9.87
C TRP A 164 -0.71 18.65 10.25
N VAL A 165 -0.96 19.79 10.88
CA VAL A 165 0.07 20.67 11.42
C VAL A 165 -0.28 21.06 12.84
N MET A 166 0.71 21.04 13.75
CA MET A 166 0.54 21.43 15.15
C MET A 166 1.77 22.19 15.68
N PRO A 167 1.62 23.02 16.72
CA PRO A 167 2.76 23.62 17.42
C PRO A 167 3.66 22.53 18.03
N ALA A 168 4.97 22.68 17.90
CA ALA A 168 5.95 21.72 18.45
C ALA A 168 5.96 21.67 19.99
N ALA A 169 5.49 22.72 20.65
CA ALA A 169 5.30 22.78 22.10
C ALA A 169 4.03 22.05 22.58
N GLY A 170 3.26 21.45 21.68
CA GLY A 170 1.94 20.90 21.95
C GLY A 170 0.82 21.93 21.71
N GLY A 171 -0.41 21.45 21.72
CA GLY A 171 -1.60 22.27 21.48
C GLY A 171 -2.48 21.74 20.36
N ALA A 172 -3.44 22.55 19.88
CA ALA A 172 -4.41 22.12 18.90
C ALA A 172 -3.77 21.83 17.53
N ALA A 173 -3.96 20.62 17.04
CA ALA A 173 -3.61 20.22 15.70
C ALA A 173 -4.66 20.66 14.69
N ARG A 174 -4.24 21.00 13.46
CA ARG A 174 -5.14 21.39 12.37
C ARG A 174 -4.99 20.42 11.20
N ASN A 175 -6.11 19.89 10.69
CA ASN A 175 -6.16 19.20 9.43
C ASN A 175 -6.16 20.23 8.29
N VAL A 176 -5.10 20.28 7.51
CA VAL A 176 -4.90 21.32 6.49
C VAL A 176 -5.16 20.83 5.06
N SER A 177 -5.42 19.53 4.87
CA SER A 177 -5.71 18.96 3.54
C SER A 177 -7.12 18.38 3.41
N ARG A 178 -7.95 18.42 4.46
CA ARG A 178 -9.30 17.84 4.46
C ARG A 178 -10.18 18.31 3.30
N ALA A 179 -10.06 19.59 2.96
CA ALA A 179 -10.88 20.20 1.91
C ALA A 179 -10.61 19.63 0.51
N LEU A 180 -9.49 18.90 0.31
CA LEU A 180 -9.24 18.20 -0.96
C LEU A 180 -10.14 16.98 -1.14
N ASP A 181 -10.61 16.39 -0.04
CA ASP A 181 -11.29 15.09 -0.04
C ASP A 181 -10.49 14.04 -0.81
N ARG A 182 -9.18 14.03 -0.58
CA ARG A 182 -8.18 13.12 -1.18
C ARG A 182 -7.14 12.77 -0.14
N GLY A 183 -6.81 11.50 -0.06
CA GLY A 183 -5.81 11.00 0.87
C GLY A 183 -4.39 11.43 0.52
N CYS A 184 -3.62 11.81 1.53
CA CYS A 184 -2.18 11.89 1.42
C CYS A 184 -1.61 10.48 1.29
N GLN A 185 -0.48 10.35 0.59
CA GLN A 185 0.21 9.07 0.45
C GLN A 185 0.89 8.70 1.78
N ALA A 186 0.13 8.10 2.66
CA ALA A 186 0.61 7.53 3.89
C ALA A 186 0.03 6.12 4.06
N THR A 187 0.79 5.25 4.70
CA THR A 187 0.36 3.91 5.08
C THR A 187 0.49 3.74 6.59
N GLN A 188 -0.21 2.79 7.13
CA GLN A 188 -0.19 2.54 8.57
C GLN A 188 1.20 2.11 9.07
N PRO A 189 1.59 2.50 10.30
CA PRO A 189 2.75 1.92 10.96
C PRO A 189 2.63 0.38 11.05
N PRO A 190 3.74 -0.36 10.93
CA PRO A 190 5.13 0.09 10.95
C PRO A 190 5.74 0.48 9.59
N SER A 191 4.95 0.73 8.58
CA SER A 191 5.44 1.12 7.25
C SER A 191 6.28 2.40 7.30
N THR A 192 7.28 2.46 6.45
CA THR A 192 8.12 3.64 6.28
C THR A 192 7.46 4.60 5.30
N ASN A 193 6.77 5.60 5.83
CA ASN A 193 6.20 6.67 5.03
C ASN A 193 7.22 7.77 4.79
N GLU A 194 7.16 8.39 3.62
CA GLU A 194 7.82 9.67 3.41
C GLU A 194 7.13 10.74 4.25
N PRO A 195 7.85 11.45 5.14
CA PRO A 195 7.25 12.50 5.94
C PRO A 195 6.85 13.71 5.09
N PRO A 196 5.92 14.54 5.55
CA PRO A 196 5.69 15.85 4.99
C PRO A 196 6.99 16.67 4.94
N HIS A 197 7.16 17.46 3.90
CA HIS A 197 8.40 18.21 3.67
C HIS A 197 8.22 19.69 4.00
N TRP A 198 9.12 20.23 4.81
CA TRP A 198 9.11 21.65 5.12
C TRP A 198 10.02 22.45 4.16
N SER A 199 9.57 23.66 3.79
CA SER A 199 10.46 24.63 3.18
C SER A 199 11.54 25.08 4.17
N ALA A 200 12.71 25.49 3.66
CA ALA A 200 13.83 25.92 4.49
C ALA A 200 13.48 27.11 5.43
N ASP A 201 12.53 27.96 5.03
CA ASP A 201 12.05 29.11 5.81
C ASP A 201 10.91 28.76 6.76
N SER A 202 10.53 27.49 6.87
CA SER A 202 9.46 26.97 7.74
C SER A 202 8.05 27.50 7.47
N LYS A 203 7.81 28.09 6.29
CA LYS A 203 6.51 28.68 5.98
C LYS A 203 5.60 27.76 5.17
N THR A 204 6.17 26.78 4.50
CA THR A 204 5.43 25.90 3.61
C THR A 204 5.66 24.44 3.97
N VAL A 205 4.58 23.65 3.95
CA VAL A 205 4.62 22.18 4.08
C VAL A 205 4.20 21.55 2.77
N PHE A 206 4.98 20.60 2.30
CA PHE A 206 4.68 19.84 1.10
C PHE A 206 4.22 18.43 1.43
N CYS A 207 3.27 17.91 0.66
CA CYS A 207 2.79 16.53 0.80
C CYS A 207 2.41 15.92 -0.55
N HIS A 208 2.47 14.59 -0.63
CA HIS A 208 1.89 13.83 -1.73
C HIS A 208 0.41 13.59 -1.47
N VAL A 209 -0.38 13.71 -2.51
CA VAL A 209 -1.82 13.44 -2.50
C VAL A 209 -2.14 12.50 -3.64
N ARG A 210 -2.95 11.48 -3.38
CA ARG A 210 -3.49 10.59 -4.40
C ARG A 210 -4.78 11.17 -4.95
N ASP A 211 -4.85 11.37 -6.27
CA ASP A 211 -6.00 11.93 -6.95
C ASP A 211 -6.34 11.10 -8.20
N GLY A 212 -7.25 10.14 -8.04
CA GLY A 212 -7.49 9.09 -9.02
C GLY A 212 -6.23 8.26 -9.28
N GLY A 213 -5.98 7.88 -10.52
CA GLY A 213 -4.77 7.17 -10.96
C GLY A 213 -3.48 8.00 -10.93
N PHE A 214 -3.45 9.17 -10.33
CA PHE A 214 -2.31 10.08 -10.32
C PHE A 214 -1.85 10.43 -8.92
N TYR A 215 -0.55 10.70 -8.79
CA TYR A 215 0.00 11.38 -7.62
C TYR A 215 0.16 12.87 -7.93
N GLN A 216 -0.16 13.68 -6.93
CA GLN A 216 -0.06 15.12 -6.98
C GLN A 216 0.80 15.59 -5.80
N TYR A 217 1.60 16.63 -6.01
CA TYR A 217 2.40 17.22 -4.94
C TYR A 217 1.84 18.60 -4.58
N TYR A 218 1.47 18.77 -3.34
CA TYR A 218 0.84 19.98 -2.82
C TYR A 218 1.76 20.71 -1.87
N ALA A 219 1.60 22.02 -1.81
CA ALA A 219 2.24 22.92 -0.87
C ALA A 219 1.18 23.64 -0.04
N TYR A 220 1.28 23.54 1.28
CA TYR A 220 0.45 24.27 2.22
C TYR A 220 1.22 25.47 2.77
N ASP A 221 0.69 26.69 2.55
CA ASP A 221 1.21 27.93 3.13
C ASP A 221 0.64 28.12 4.54
N LEU A 222 1.53 28.09 5.54
CA LEU A 222 1.17 28.13 6.96
C LEU A 222 0.51 29.46 7.36
N ALA A 223 0.99 30.58 6.82
CA ALA A 223 0.50 31.92 7.14
C ALA A 223 -0.81 32.27 6.41
N GLY A 224 -0.89 31.88 5.15
CA GLY A 224 -2.05 32.13 4.29
C GLY A 224 -3.16 31.11 4.45
N ASP A 225 -2.95 30.04 5.23
CA ASP A 225 -3.89 28.91 5.40
C ASP A 225 -4.39 28.37 4.04
N ARG A 226 -3.46 28.19 3.10
CA ARG A 226 -3.79 27.90 1.71
C ARG A 226 -3.01 26.70 1.18
N LEU A 227 -3.75 25.72 0.66
CA LEU A 227 -3.19 24.57 -0.03
C LEU A 227 -3.20 24.83 -1.55
N ARG A 228 -2.07 24.60 -2.23
CA ARG A 228 -1.95 24.72 -3.68
C ARG A 228 -1.21 23.52 -4.27
N ARG A 229 -1.58 23.11 -5.45
CA ARG A 229 -0.87 22.08 -6.20
C ARG A 229 0.42 22.65 -6.80
N VAL A 230 1.53 21.91 -6.67
CA VAL A 230 2.88 22.30 -7.13
C VAL A 230 3.30 21.44 -8.32
N LEU A 231 3.30 20.11 -8.14
CA LEU A 231 3.57 19.18 -9.23
C LEU A 231 2.28 18.41 -9.51
N ALA A 232 1.96 18.27 -10.77
CA ALA A 232 0.75 17.60 -11.22
C ALA A 232 1.07 16.63 -12.35
N SER A 233 0.39 15.50 -12.32
CA SER A 233 0.29 14.58 -13.44
C SER A 233 -1.20 14.41 -13.76
N THR A 234 -1.60 14.76 -14.95
CA THR A 234 -3.00 14.69 -15.41
C THR A 234 -3.13 13.94 -16.72
N ASP A 235 -2.01 13.60 -17.35
CA ASP A 235 -1.90 12.88 -18.60
C ASP A 235 -1.02 11.63 -18.42
N ILE A 236 -1.28 10.58 -19.21
CA ILE A 236 -0.51 9.33 -19.22
C ILE A 236 0.96 9.50 -19.64
N GLN A 237 1.29 10.60 -20.29
CA GLN A 237 2.67 10.95 -20.71
C GLN A 237 3.42 11.79 -19.69
N GLU A 238 2.72 12.36 -18.71
CA GLU A 238 3.35 13.14 -17.65
C GLU A 238 3.89 12.20 -16.56
N PRO A 239 5.07 12.50 -16.01
CA PRO A 239 5.61 11.75 -14.89
C PRO A 239 4.70 11.84 -13.66
N ILE A 240 4.42 10.69 -13.04
CA ILE A 240 3.76 10.61 -11.73
C ILE A 240 4.83 10.82 -10.67
N ASP A 241 4.65 11.84 -9.84
CA ASP A 241 5.63 12.23 -8.84
C ASP A 241 5.75 11.16 -7.74
N GLY A 242 6.98 10.77 -7.45
CA GLY A 242 7.33 9.87 -6.37
C GLY A 242 8.00 10.63 -5.22
N LEU A 243 9.18 10.17 -4.80
CA LEU A 243 9.95 10.81 -3.73
C LEU A 243 10.35 12.25 -4.14
N VAL A 244 9.94 13.25 -3.35
CA VAL A 244 10.28 14.66 -3.56
C VAL A 244 11.13 15.18 -2.42
N ARG A 245 12.17 15.95 -2.74
CA ARG A 245 13.03 16.69 -1.79
C ARG A 245 13.24 18.10 -2.29
N GLN A 246 13.34 19.04 -1.37
CA GLN A 246 13.67 20.43 -1.68
C GLN A 246 15.14 20.71 -1.35
N SER A 247 15.78 21.56 -2.15
CA SER A 247 17.14 22.07 -1.84
C SER A 247 17.14 22.88 -0.53
N VAL A 248 18.31 22.98 0.10
CA VAL A 248 18.47 23.69 1.37
C VAL A 248 18.06 25.18 1.26
N ASP A 249 18.29 25.80 0.10
CA ASP A 249 17.88 27.18 -0.18
C ASP A 249 16.39 27.30 -0.59
N GLY A 250 15.69 26.17 -0.73
CA GLY A 250 14.29 26.13 -1.12
C GLY A 250 14.00 26.42 -2.60
N GLY A 251 15.04 26.62 -3.43
CA GLY A 251 14.88 27.03 -4.83
C GLY A 251 14.58 25.88 -5.80
N VAL A 252 14.96 24.65 -5.45
CA VAL A 252 14.88 23.48 -6.33
C VAL A 252 14.16 22.33 -5.63
N LEU A 253 13.26 21.66 -6.35
CA LEU A 253 12.75 20.34 -6.01
C LEU A 253 13.51 19.29 -6.80
N ALA A 254 13.93 18.21 -6.14
CA ALA A 254 14.43 16.99 -6.76
C ALA A 254 13.46 15.86 -6.42
N PHE A 255 13.07 15.07 -7.42
CA PHE A 255 12.06 14.02 -7.22
C PHE A 255 12.24 12.87 -8.19
N THR A 256 11.79 11.69 -7.76
CA THR A 256 11.65 10.55 -8.66
C THR A 256 10.23 10.54 -9.24
N ALA A 257 10.12 10.24 -10.52
CA ALA A 257 8.82 10.13 -11.16
C ALA A 257 8.83 9.10 -12.27
N ALA A 258 7.71 8.38 -12.42
CA ALA A 258 7.49 7.38 -13.44
C ALA A 258 6.40 7.86 -14.41
N THR A 259 6.39 7.33 -15.62
CA THR A 259 5.24 7.38 -16.51
C THR A 259 4.64 6.00 -16.67
N ALA A 260 3.48 5.91 -17.32
CA ALA A 260 2.89 4.62 -17.62
C ALA A 260 3.79 3.70 -18.46
N VAL A 261 4.75 4.25 -19.22
CA VAL A 261 5.62 3.52 -20.14
C VAL A 261 7.11 3.56 -19.79
N ARG A 262 7.45 4.25 -18.70
CA ARG A 262 8.83 4.37 -18.19
C ARG A 262 8.89 4.18 -16.69
N PRO A 263 9.78 3.31 -16.17
CA PRO A 263 10.08 3.25 -14.74
C PRO A 263 10.53 4.60 -14.20
N ALA A 264 10.58 4.72 -12.86
CA ALA A 264 10.95 5.97 -12.21
C ALA A 264 12.36 6.43 -12.58
N GLU A 265 12.46 7.72 -12.91
CA GLU A 265 13.69 8.44 -13.19
C GLU A 265 13.81 9.65 -12.26
N LEU A 266 14.99 10.25 -12.16
CA LEU A 266 15.24 11.43 -11.35
C LEU A 266 14.94 12.71 -12.16
N TYR A 267 14.21 13.61 -11.53
CA TYR A 267 13.82 14.92 -12.09
C TYR A 267 14.19 16.06 -11.15
N THR A 268 14.25 17.27 -11.70
CA THR A 268 14.27 18.51 -10.95
C THR A 268 13.23 19.48 -11.48
N SER A 269 12.80 20.42 -10.62
CA SER A 269 12.00 21.59 -11.00
C SER A 269 12.30 22.76 -10.06
N ALA A 270 11.82 23.95 -10.40
CA ALA A 270 11.72 25.02 -9.42
C ALA A 270 10.74 24.65 -8.28
N SER A 271 10.83 25.34 -7.16
CA SER A 271 9.99 25.06 -5.97
C SER A 271 8.48 25.27 -6.18
N ASP A 272 8.11 25.96 -7.26
CA ASP A 272 6.71 26.12 -7.70
C ASP A 272 6.26 25.05 -8.72
N GLY A 273 7.14 24.10 -9.07
CA GLY A 273 6.92 23.04 -10.06
C GLY A 273 7.25 23.43 -11.51
N ALA A 274 7.65 24.68 -11.77
CA ALA A 274 8.06 25.11 -13.10
C ALA A 274 9.41 24.53 -13.52
N ASN A 275 9.70 24.56 -14.83
CA ASN A 275 10.99 24.16 -15.41
C ASN A 275 11.37 22.70 -15.05
N ARG A 276 10.42 21.79 -15.08
CA ARG A 276 10.66 20.34 -14.85
C ARG A 276 11.68 19.81 -15.86
N ARG A 277 12.71 19.13 -15.36
CA ARG A 277 13.78 18.54 -16.17
C ARG A 277 14.12 17.14 -15.67
N GLN A 278 14.15 16.18 -16.59
CA GLN A 278 14.66 14.83 -16.34
C GLN A 278 16.20 14.87 -16.24
N LEU A 279 16.75 14.20 -15.25
CA LEU A 279 18.20 14.12 -14.99
C LEU A 279 18.80 12.75 -15.34
N THR A 280 18.00 11.68 -15.26
CA THR A 280 18.44 10.31 -15.54
C THR A 280 17.57 9.63 -16.58
N ASP A 281 18.10 8.65 -17.29
CA ASP A 281 17.40 7.75 -18.19
C ASP A 281 18.00 6.33 -18.03
N LEU A 282 17.91 5.80 -16.80
CA LEU A 282 18.58 4.57 -16.37
C LEU A 282 18.05 3.32 -17.07
N ASN A 283 16.81 3.37 -17.54
CA ASN A 283 16.14 2.25 -18.17
C ASN A 283 16.12 2.32 -19.71
N ALA A 284 16.74 3.32 -20.32
CA ALA A 284 16.70 3.54 -21.77
C ALA A 284 17.13 2.32 -22.58
N ASP A 285 18.30 1.73 -22.25
CA ASP A 285 18.85 0.58 -22.96
C ASP A 285 17.98 -0.66 -22.80
N ALA A 286 17.45 -0.90 -21.62
CA ALA A 286 16.55 -2.03 -21.35
C ALA A 286 15.23 -1.88 -22.12
N LEU A 287 14.69 -0.67 -22.20
CA LEU A 287 13.43 -0.40 -22.89
C LEU A 287 13.58 -0.28 -24.42
N ALA A 288 14.79 -0.02 -24.92
CA ALA A 288 15.01 0.12 -26.37
C ALA A 288 14.62 -1.11 -27.19
N SER A 289 14.67 -2.30 -26.57
CA SER A 289 14.33 -3.57 -27.21
C SER A 289 12.92 -4.09 -26.83
N VAL A 290 12.16 -3.34 -26.02
CA VAL A 290 10.87 -3.75 -25.48
C VAL A 290 9.78 -2.80 -25.97
N HIS A 291 8.67 -3.34 -26.44
CA HIS A 291 7.50 -2.55 -26.81
C HIS A 291 6.55 -2.47 -25.62
N VAL A 292 6.46 -1.33 -24.99
CA VAL A 292 5.49 -1.04 -23.93
C VAL A 292 4.32 -0.23 -24.49
N SER A 293 3.11 -0.59 -24.08
CA SER A 293 1.88 0.09 -24.53
C SER A 293 1.45 1.12 -23.51
N ALA A 294 1.22 2.35 -23.93
CA ALA A 294 0.56 3.34 -23.08
C ALA A 294 -0.91 2.93 -22.84
N PRO A 295 -1.37 2.91 -21.57
CA PRO A 295 -2.77 2.59 -21.30
C PRO A 295 -3.70 3.70 -21.78
N ARG A 296 -4.94 3.32 -22.04
CA ARG A 296 -6.04 4.26 -22.30
C ARG A 296 -6.87 4.44 -21.06
N ARG A 297 -7.14 5.68 -20.68
CA ARG A 297 -8.07 5.98 -19.59
C ARG A 297 -9.50 5.74 -20.05
N LEU A 298 -10.25 5.02 -19.23
CA LEU A 298 -11.67 4.77 -19.41
C LEU A 298 -12.39 5.38 -18.20
N THR A 299 -13.56 5.95 -18.43
CA THR A 299 -14.46 6.38 -17.37
C THR A 299 -15.85 5.85 -17.66
N HIS A 300 -16.51 5.35 -16.64
CA HIS A 300 -17.87 4.87 -16.72
C HIS A 300 -18.67 5.43 -15.54
N THR A 301 -19.95 5.71 -15.75
CA THR A 301 -20.84 6.10 -14.66
C THR A 301 -21.64 4.88 -14.21
N SER A 302 -21.50 4.49 -12.93
CA SER A 302 -22.30 3.42 -12.35
C SER A 302 -23.79 3.79 -12.32
N PRO A 303 -24.70 2.82 -12.14
CA PRO A 303 -26.13 3.10 -12.01
C PRO A 303 -26.46 4.08 -10.88
N GLU A 304 -25.66 4.08 -9.80
CA GLU A 304 -25.82 5.00 -8.66
C GLU A 304 -25.13 6.35 -8.88
N GLY A 305 -24.55 6.60 -10.05
CA GLY A 305 -23.93 7.88 -10.40
C GLY A 305 -22.45 8.02 -10.08
N TRP A 306 -21.77 6.97 -9.59
CA TRP A 306 -20.34 6.99 -9.33
C TRP A 306 -19.51 6.99 -10.63
N GLN A 307 -18.44 7.78 -10.66
CA GLN A 307 -17.49 7.77 -11.77
C GLN A 307 -16.44 6.70 -11.52
N ILE A 308 -16.49 5.62 -12.28
CA ILE A 308 -15.54 4.51 -12.22
C ILE A 308 -14.43 4.77 -13.22
N GLU A 309 -13.19 4.81 -12.74
CA GLU A 309 -12.00 4.92 -13.57
C GLU A 309 -11.43 3.54 -13.86
N ALA A 310 -11.04 3.29 -15.09
CA ALA A 310 -10.30 2.10 -15.47
C ALA A 310 -9.19 2.44 -16.48
N TRP A 311 -8.21 1.57 -16.57
CA TRP A 311 -7.09 1.68 -17.46
C TRP A 311 -7.03 0.46 -18.37
N LEU A 312 -6.89 0.68 -19.70
CA LEU A 312 -6.85 -0.35 -20.71
C LEU A 312 -5.47 -0.36 -21.37
N TRP A 313 -4.71 -1.43 -21.13
CA TRP A 313 -3.51 -1.77 -21.89
C TRP A 313 -3.88 -2.65 -23.05
N LEU A 314 -3.43 -2.30 -24.24
CA LEU A 314 -3.62 -3.09 -25.47
C LEU A 314 -2.28 -3.65 -25.94
N PRO A 315 -2.26 -4.83 -26.59
CA PRO A 315 -1.06 -5.33 -27.23
C PRO A 315 -0.43 -4.27 -28.16
N PRO A 316 0.90 -4.12 -28.20
CA PRO A 316 1.55 -3.13 -29.06
C PRO A 316 1.21 -3.28 -30.56
N THR A 317 0.82 -4.48 -30.95
CA THR A 317 0.45 -4.82 -32.33
C THR A 317 -1.00 -4.52 -32.68
N PHE A 318 -1.86 -4.30 -31.68
CA PHE A 318 -3.30 -4.10 -31.88
C PHE A 318 -3.59 -2.80 -32.64
N ARG A 319 -4.51 -2.88 -33.61
CA ARG A 319 -5.01 -1.74 -34.40
C ARG A 319 -6.53 -1.69 -34.30
N THR A 320 -7.08 -0.49 -34.36
CA THR A 320 -8.55 -0.31 -34.44
C THR A 320 -9.11 -1.02 -35.66
N GLY A 321 -10.09 -1.88 -35.44
CA GLY A 321 -10.67 -2.74 -36.50
C GLY A 321 -10.11 -4.16 -36.53
N ASP A 322 -9.11 -4.47 -35.75
CA ASP A 322 -8.66 -5.86 -35.55
C ASP A 322 -9.76 -6.69 -34.84
N ALA A 323 -9.61 -8.01 -34.90
CA ALA A 323 -10.50 -8.92 -34.18
C ALA A 323 -10.47 -8.66 -32.68
N PRO A 324 -11.60 -8.84 -31.95
CA PRO A 324 -11.66 -8.66 -30.51
C PRO A 324 -10.64 -9.53 -29.75
N LEU A 325 -10.02 -8.97 -28.72
CA LEU A 325 -8.90 -9.57 -28.01
C LEU A 325 -9.35 -10.46 -26.85
N PRO A 326 -8.58 -11.54 -26.56
CA PRO A 326 -8.63 -12.16 -25.24
C PRO A 326 -8.25 -11.12 -24.20
N THR A 327 -8.97 -11.08 -23.09
CA THR A 327 -8.88 -9.95 -22.15
C THR A 327 -8.76 -10.43 -20.71
N VAL A 328 -7.87 -9.81 -19.95
CA VAL A 328 -7.68 -10.04 -18.51
C VAL A 328 -8.20 -8.83 -17.74
N LEU A 329 -9.21 -9.05 -16.89
CA LEU A 329 -9.65 -8.08 -15.91
C LEU A 329 -8.77 -8.18 -14.69
N TYR A 330 -8.17 -7.07 -14.29
CA TYR A 330 -7.29 -6.97 -13.12
C TYR A 330 -7.96 -6.21 -11.99
N TYR A 331 -8.06 -6.87 -10.83
CA TYR A 331 -8.45 -6.25 -9.57
C TYR A 331 -7.22 -6.00 -8.70
N HIS A 332 -7.02 -4.76 -8.26
CA HIS A 332 -5.92 -4.42 -7.34
C HIS A 332 -6.19 -4.94 -5.91
N GLY A 333 -5.13 -5.08 -5.13
CA GLY A 333 -5.21 -5.37 -3.70
C GLY A 333 -5.59 -4.14 -2.89
N GLY A 334 -5.88 -4.36 -1.64
CA GLY A 334 -6.29 -3.33 -0.68
C GLY A 334 -7.42 -3.86 0.20
N PRO A 335 -8.72 -3.50 -0.02
CA PRO A 335 -9.37 -2.83 -1.16
C PRO A 335 -9.05 -1.34 -1.33
N HIS A 336 -8.72 -0.65 -0.25
CA HIS A 336 -8.46 0.79 -0.21
C HIS A 336 -7.08 1.12 -0.77
N ASN A 337 -6.94 0.98 -2.08
CA ASN A 337 -5.76 1.27 -2.88
C ASN A 337 -6.21 1.84 -4.23
N THR A 338 -5.29 1.97 -5.20
CA THR A 338 -5.59 2.54 -6.51
C THR A 338 -4.59 2.01 -7.53
N VAL A 339 -5.04 1.66 -8.72
CA VAL A 339 -4.16 1.47 -9.87
C VAL A 339 -3.74 2.84 -10.37
N THR A 340 -2.49 3.17 -10.16
CA THR A 340 -1.89 4.43 -10.62
C THR A 340 -1.19 4.25 -11.97
N LEU A 341 -0.98 5.36 -12.67
CA LEU A 341 -0.26 5.39 -13.95
C LEU A 341 1.26 5.32 -13.85
N GLY A 342 1.82 4.84 -12.73
CA GLY A 342 3.21 4.42 -12.68
C GLY A 342 3.46 3.22 -13.59
N PHE A 343 4.72 2.98 -13.91
CA PHE A 343 5.12 1.80 -14.67
C PHE A 343 4.74 0.52 -13.91
N ASN A 344 3.92 -0.32 -14.52
CA ASN A 344 3.48 -1.59 -13.95
C ASN A 344 3.88 -2.75 -14.87
N GLU A 345 4.96 -3.43 -14.51
CA GLU A 345 5.54 -4.50 -15.32
C GLU A 345 4.58 -5.67 -15.52
N GLN A 346 3.73 -6.01 -14.54
CA GLN A 346 2.82 -7.15 -14.66
C GLN A 346 1.76 -6.92 -15.75
N LEU A 347 1.20 -5.71 -15.81
CA LEU A 347 0.20 -5.34 -16.79
C LEU A 347 0.82 -5.24 -18.19
N HIS A 348 2.06 -4.71 -18.29
CA HIS A 348 2.79 -4.66 -19.56
C HIS A 348 3.16 -6.05 -20.09
N VAL A 349 3.57 -6.97 -19.22
CA VAL A 349 3.89 -8.35 -19.61
C VAL A 349 2.66 -9.05 -20.21
N LEU A 350 1.50 -8.89 -19.61
CA LEU A 350 0.24 -9.44 -20.14
C LEU A 350 -0.15 -8.80 -21.48
N ALA A 351 -0.03 -7.47 -21.61
CA ALA A 351 -0.30 -6.78 -22.86
C ALA A 351 0.69 -7.22 -23.97
N GLY A 352 1.97 -7.37 -23.62
CA GLY A 352 3.01 -7.91 -24.52
C GLY A 352 2.76 -9.35 -24.95
N ALA A 353 2.09 -10.16 -24.11
CA ALA A 353 1.69 -11.53 -24.40
C ALA A 353 0.43 -11.65 -25.27
N GLY A 354 -0.15 -10.52 -25.71
CA GLY A 354 -1.28 -10.47 -26.64
C GLY A 354 -2.65 -10.32 -26.01
N PHE A 355 -2.74 -10.00 -24.73
CA PHE A 355 -4.00 -9.75 -24.03
C PHE A 355 -4.35 -8.25 -24.00
N ALA A 356 -5.62 -7.90 -24.11
CA ALA A 356 -6.09 -6.66 -23.53
C ALA A 356 -6.10 -6.81 -21.99
N VAL A 357 -5.62 -5.80 -21.28
CA VAL A 357 -5.61 -5.82 -19.81
C VAL A 357 -6.42 -4.63 -19.31
N VAL A 358 -7.44 -4.90 -18.53
CA VAL A 358 -8.34 -3.88 -17.95
C VAL A 358 -8.10 -3.84 -16.46
N ALA A 359 -7.57 -2.75 -15.95
CA ALA A 359 -7.40 -2.53 -14.51
C ALA A 359 -8.42 -1.49 -14.03
N VAL A 360 -9.24 -1.84 -13.05
CA VAL A 360 -10.36 -1.02 -12.60
C VAL A 360 -10.05 -0.43 -11.22
N ASN A 361 -10.23 0.88 -11.08
CA ASN A 361 -10.36 1.55 -9.80
C ASN A 361 -11.84 1.50 -9.38
N PHE A 362 -12.21 0.37 -8.80
CA PHE A 362 -13.57 0.07 -8.39
C PHE A 362 -13.98 0.89 -7.16
N ARG A 363 -15.28 0.96 -6.89
CA ARG A 363 -15.80 1.52 -5.62
C ARG A 363 -15.06 0.87 -4.44
N GLY A 364 -14.61 1.68 -3.47
CA GLY A 364 -13.68 1.25 -2.42
C GLY A 364 -12.25 1.69 -2.65
N SER A 365 -11.85 2.04 -3.89
CA SER A 365 -10.51 2.55 -4.18
C SER A 365 -10.29 3.94 -3.55
N THR A 366 -9.05 4.22 -3.13
CA THR A 366 -8.64 5.53 -2.60
C THR A 366 -8.30 6.52 -3.72
N GLY A 367 -8.27 7.82 -3.40
CA GLY A 367 -7.99 8.88 -4.37
C GLY A 367 -9.23 9.40 -5.12
N PHE A 368 -10.43 8.94 -4.76
CA PHE A 368 -11.71 9.35 -5.36
C PHE A 368 -12.64 10.03 -4.34
N GLY A 369 -12.16 10.30 -3.14
CA GLY A 369 -12.89 10.87 -2.01
C GLY A 369 -13.33 9.81 -0.99
N ALA A 370 -13.56 10.26 0.25
CA ALA A 370 -13.88 9.37 1.37
C ALA A 370 -15.15 8.56 1.09
N ALA A 371 -16.22 9.20 0.57
CA ALA A 371 -17.47 8.53 0.27
C ALA A 371 -17.33 7.40 -0.77
N PHE A 372 -16.40 7.55 -1.73
CA PHE A 372 -16.11 6.49 -2.70
C PHE A 372 -15.38 5.32 -2.05
N ALA A 373 -14.39 5.60 -1.21
CA ALA A 373 -13.66 4.58 -0.47
C ALA A 373 -14.58 3.82 0.50
N ASP A 374 -15.43 4.53 1.24
CA ASP A 374 -16.35 3.95 2.23
C ASP A 374 -17.55 3.21 1.61
N SER A 375 -17.76 3.34 0.30
CA SER A 375 -18.96 2.77 -0.38
C SER A 375 -19.06 1.26 -0.31
N ILE A 376 -17.99 0.54 0.00
CA ILE A 376 -17.94 -0.93 0.11
C ILE A 376 -17.97 -1.45 1.55
N LEU A 377 -18.03 -0.57 2.54
CA LEU A 377 -18.11 -0.98 3.95
C LEU A 377 -19.37 -1.84 4.18
N GLY A 378 -19.19 -3.00 4.79
CA GLY A 378 -20.26 -3.97 5.00
C GLY A 378 -20.78 -4.68 3.75
N ASP A 379 -20.08 -4.56 2.59
CA ASP A 379 -20.54 -5.16 1.32
C ASP A 379 -19.37 -5.52 0.36
N TRP A 380 -18.31 -6.10 0.88
CA TRP A 380 -17.16 -6.50 0.08
C TRP A 380 -17.54 -7.45 -1.07
N GLY A 381 -17.04 -7.16 -2.27
CA GLY A 381 -17.11 -8.02 -3.44
C GLY A 381 -18.40 -7.93 -4.26
N THR A 382 -19.35 -7.08 -3.89
CA THR A 382 -20.57 -6.87 -4.67
C THR A 382 -20.40 -5.75 -5.69
N ARG A 383 -20.17 -4.54 -5.20
CA ARG A 383 -20.05 -3.34 -6.04
C ARG A 383 -18.79 -3.35 -6.90
N GLU A 384 -17.71 -3.88 -6.38
CA GLU A 384 -16.44 -4.01 -7.08
C GLU A 384 -16.55 -4.96 -8.28
N LEU A 385 -17.29 -6.08 -8.10
CA LEU A 385 -17.56 -7.00 -9.20
C LEU A 385 -18.41 -6.34 -10.29
N GLU A 386 -19.45 -5.62 -9.92
CA GLU A 386 -20.31 -4.87 -10.84
C GLU A 386 -19.48 -3.85 -11.65
N ASP A 387 -18.63 -3.06 -10.99
CA ASP A 387 -17.79 -2.05 -11.64
C ASP A 387 -16.87 -2.68 -12.69
N GLY A 388 -16.23 -3.82 -12.37
CA GLY A 388 -15.40 -4.55 -13.33
C GLY A 388 -16.18 -5.11 -14.51
N LEU A 389 -17.35 -5.69 -14.26
CA LEU A 389 -18.19 -6.28 -15.31
C LEU A 389 -18.73 -5.22 -16.26
N VAL A 390 -19.16 -4.07 -15.76
CA VAL A 390 -19.67 -2.97 -16.59
C VAL A 390 -18.59 -2.42 -17.53
N VAL A 391 -17.36 -2.24 -17.03
CA VAL A 391 -16.24 -1.80 -17.88
C VAL A 391 -15.96 -2.82 -19.00
N LEU A 392 -16.02 -4.12 -18.69
CA LEU A 392 -15.90 -5.16 -19.73
C LEU A 392 -17.04 -5.08 -20.76
N ASP A 393 -18.28 -4.84 -20.33
CA ASP A 393 -19.42 -4.72 -21.24
C ASP A 393 -19.27 -3.55 -22.22
N VAL A 394 -18.78 -2.42 -21.76
CA VAL A 394 -18.47 -1.27 -22.62
C VAL A 394 -17.43 -1.64 -23.68
N LEU A 395 -16.38 -2.36 -23.29
CA LEU A 395 -15.31 -2.76 -24.23
C LEU A 395 -15.75 -3.86 -25.21
N VAL A 396 -16.65 -4.74 -24.79
CA VAL A 396 -17.31 -5.73 -25.69
C VAL A 396 -18.16 -5.00 -26.73
N GLN A 397 -18.97 -4.03 -26.31
CA GLN A 397 -19.79 -3.22 -27.25
C GLN A 397 -18.94 -2.41 -28.24
N GLN A 398 -17.75 -1.99 -27.83
CA GLN A 398 -16.77 -1.31 -28.70
C GLN A 398 -16.03 -2.27 -29.64
N GLY A 399 -16.24 -3.58 -29.56
CA GLY A 399 -15.57 -4.59 -30.37
C GLY A 399 -14.08 -4.78 -30.04
N ILE A 400 -13.61 -4.34 -28.87
CA ILE A 400 -12.22 -4.48 -28.43
C ILE A 400 -12.02 -5.83 -27.73
N VAL A 401 -13.00 -6.27 -26.94
CA VAL A 401 -12.95 -7.44 -26.05
C VAL A 401 -13.78 -8.58 -26.61
N ASP A 402 -13.23 -9.79 -26.66
CA ASP A 402 -13.99 -11.01 -26.95
C ASP A 402 -14.65 -11.53 -25.67
N PRO A 403 -15.99 -11.51 -25.58
CA PRO A 403 -16.71 -11.93 -24.38
C PRO A 403 -16.56 -13.42 -24.03
N ARG A 404 -16.03 -14.24 -24.94
CA ARG A 404 -15.80 -15.68 -24.73
C ARG A 404 -14.39 -15.97 -24.18
N ARG A 405 -13.48 -15.00 -24.22
CA ARG A 405 -12.07 -15.15 -23.85
C ARG A 405 -11.69 -14.15 -22.77
N LEU A 406 -12.44 -14.19 -21.64
CA LEU A 406 -12.21 -13.33 -20.49
C LEU A 406 -11.47 -14.10 -19.39
N GLY A 407 -10.40 -13.51 -18.88
CA GLY A 407 -9.70 -13.94 -17.69
C GLY A 407 -9.89 -12.92 -16.56
N VAL A 408 -9.69 -13.37 -15.32
CA VAL A 408 -9.68 -12.49 -14.14
C VAL A 408 -8.43 -12.75 -13.32
N TYR A 409 -7.78 -11.68 -12.85
CA TYR A 409 -6.51 -11.71 -12.12
C TYR A 409 -6.46 -10.67 -11.01
N GLY A 410 -5.88 -11.04 -9.89
CA GLY A 410 -5.59 -10.09 -8.82
C GLY A 410 -4.84 -10.74 -7.65
N GLY A 411 -4.30 -9.88 -6.80
CA GLY A 411 -3.56 -10.27 -5.60
C GLY A 411 -4.18 -9.70 -4.34
N SER A 412 -4.04 -10.42 -3.20
CA SER A 412 -4.59 -9.97 -1.92
C SER A 412 -6.11 -9.83 -2.02
N TYR A 413 -6.64 -8.64 -1.75
CA TYR A 413 -8.04 -8.35 -2.04
C TYR A 413 -8.42 -8.64 -3.50
N GLY A 414 -7.53 -8.35 -4.47
CA GLY A 414 -7.74 -8.73 -5.88
C GLY A 414 -7.80 -10.24 -6.10
N GLY A 415 -7.10 -11.03 -5.28
CA GLY A 415 -7.21 -12.49 -5.25
C GLY A 415 -8.56 -12.95 -4.69
N PHE A 416 -9.03 -12.32 -3.63
CA PHE A 416 -10.40 -12.48 -3.12
C PHE A 416 -11.43 -12.18 -4.22
N MET A 417 -11.31 -11.02 -4.90
CA MET A 417 -12.19 -10.64 -6.01
C MET A 417 -12.14 -11.61 -7.17
N THR A 418 -10.97 -12.14 -7.50
CA THR A 418 -10.81 -13.18 -8.53
C THR A 418 -11.63 -14.42 -8.19
N ASN A 419 -11.50 -14.95 -6.97
CA ASN A 419 -12.22 -16.13 -6.54
C ASN A 419 -13.75 -15.89 -6.49
N LEU A 420 -14.14 -14.72 -5.98
CA LEU A 420 -15.53 -14.34 -5.89
C LEU A 420 -16.17 -14.17 -7.28
N ALA A 421 -15.46 -13.52 -8.21
CA ALA A 421 -15.90 -13.39 -9.58
C ALA A 421 -16.14 -14.74 -10.26
N LEU A 422 -15.22 -15.70 -10.10
CA LEU A 422 -15.37 -17.05 -10.63
C LEU A 422 -16.53 -17.83 -9.99
N GLY A 423 -16.87 -17.51 -8.74
CA GLY A 423 -17.99 -18.16 -8.03
C GLY A 423 -19.37 -17.52 -8.28
N ARG A 424 -19.40 -16.23 -8.64
CA ARG A 424 -20.65 -15.46 -8.81
C ARG A 424 -21.08 -15.23 -10.26
N THR A 425 -20.18 -15.49 -11.23
CA THR A 425 -20.49 -15.33 -12.67
C THR A 425 -19.76 -16.35 -13.53
N ASP A 426 -20.39 -16.81 -14.61
CA ASP A 426 -19.82 -17.72 -15.61
C ASP A 426 -19.08 -16.98 -16.74
N ARG A 427 -18.81 -15.68 -16.59
CA ARG A 427 -18.21 -14.85 -17.66
C ARG A 427 -16.74 -15.15 -17.92
N PHE A 428 -16.02 -15.66 -16.92
CA PHE A 428 -14.59 -15.85 -17.01
C PHE A 428 -14.22 -17.28 -17.40
N ALA A 429 -13.35 -17.40 -18.42
CA ALA A 429 -12.85 -18.68 -18.90
C ALA A 429 -11.62 -19.18 -18.11
N ALA A 430 -10.92 -18.31 -17.38
CA ALA A 430 -9.79 -18.65 -16.51
C ALA A 430 -9.58 -17.60 -15.42
N GLY A 431 -8.95 -17.99 -14.30
CA GLY A 431 -8.55 -17.08 -13.24
C GLY A 431 -7.13 -17.32 -12.75
N VAL A 432 -6.50 -16.25 -12.24
CA VAL A 432 -5.25 -16.33 -11.48
C VAL A 432 -5.41 -15.56 -10.18
N SER A 433 -5.33 -16.26 -9.06
CA SER A 433 -5.49 -15.69 -7.72
C SER A 433 -4.16 -15.72 -6.98
N PHE A 434 -3.71 -14.56 -6.55
CA PHE A 434 -2.39 -14.38 -5.93
C PHE A 434 -2.56 -13.94 -4.47
N ALA A 435 -1.79 -14.55 -3.53
CA ALA A 435 -1.85 -14.23 -2.09
C ALA A 435 -3.30 -14.09 -1.59
N THR A 436 -4.09 -15.11 -1.80
CA THR A 436 -5.56 -15.08 -1.86
C THR A 436 -6.26 -15.17 -0.51
N ILE A 437 -7.53 -14.77 -0.49
CA ILE A 437 -8.50 -15.04 0.58
C ILE A 437 -9.61 -15.92 0.00
N SER A 438 -9.97 -16.99 0.70
CA SER A 438 -11.07 -17.87 0.33
C SER A 438 -12.25 -17.83 1.32
N GLY A 439 -11.96 -17.66 2.60
CA GLY A 439 -12.95 -17.54 3.68
C GLY A 439 -12.70 -16.30 4.52
N LEU A 440 -13.65 -15.38 4.60
CA LEU A 440 -13.48 -14.16 5.39
C LEU A 440 -13.45 -14.46 6.89
N ASP A 441 -14.20 -15.45 7.35
CA ASP A 441 -14.25 -15.89 8.75
C ASP A 441 -12.92 -16.55 9.20
N SER A 442 -12.29 -17.36 8.34
CA SER A 442 -10.97 -17.93 8.61
C SER A 442 -9.87 -16.88 8.52
N TRP A 443 -9.98 -15.94 7.58
CA TRP A 443 -9.00 -14.88 7.39
C TRP A 443 -8.99 -13.85 8.53
N ALA A 444 -10.15 -13.48 9.09
CA ALA A 444 -10.36 -12.33 9.96
C ALA A 444 -9.38 -12.22 11.15
N TYR A 445 -9.02 -13.35 11.79
CA TYR A 445 -8.10 -13.38 12.93
C TYR A 445 -6.85 -14.25 12.71
N GLN A 446 -6.63 -14.72 11.47
CA GLN A 446 -5.35 -15.31 11.06
C GLN A 446 -4.42 -14.29 10.38
N THR A 447 -4.94 -13.11 10.05
CA THR A 447 -4.19 -12.02 9.43
C THR A 447 -3.40 -11.22 10.46
N ASP A 448 -2.28 -10.66 10.07
CA ASP A 448 -1.54 -9.65 10.83
C ASP A 448 -2.26 -8.28 10.82
N HIS A 449 -3.40 -8.18 10.14
CA HIS A 449 -4.20 -6.99 9.86
C HIS A 449 -5.67 -7.20 10.27
N TRP A 450 -5.90 -7.84 11.41
CA TRP A 450 -7.21 -8.27 11.89
C TRP A 450 -8.20 -7.11 12.06
N GLU A 451 -7.72 -5.90 12.33
CA GLU A 451 -8.55 -4.70 12.47
C GLU A 451 -9.36 -4.37 11.21
N SER A 452 -8.82 -4.66 10.01
CA SER A 452 -9.58 -4.43 8.77
C SER A 452 -10.82 -5.32 8.68
N ALA A 453 -10.76 -6.54 9.23
CA ALA A 453 -11.91 -7.43 9.23
C ALA A 453 -13.08 -6.83 10.01
N ASP A 454 -12.80 -6.30 11.21
CA ASP A 454 -13.85 -5.71 12.06
C ASP A 454 -14.42 -4.42 11.48
N TRP A 455 -13.55 -3.56 10.94
CA TRP A 455 -13.96 -2.24 10.47
C TRP A 455 -14.70 -2.30 9.15
N ASP A 456 -14.13 -3.02 8.18
CA ASP A 456 -14.70 -3.06 6.83
C ASP A 456 -15.97 -3.93 6.78
N ALA A 457 -16.05 -4.97 7.60
CA ALA A 457 -17.24 -5.80 7.72
C ALA A 457 -18.33 -5.20 8.60
N GLY A 458 -17.96 -4.31 9.54
CA GLY A 458 -18.84 -3.71 10.53
C GLY A 458 -18.99 -4.52 11.81
N GLY A 459 -18.12 -5.51 12.04
CA GLY A 459 -18.03 -6.31 13.25
C GLY A 459 -17.40 -7.69 13.06
N PRO A 460 -17.08 -8.38 14.16
CA PRO A 460 -16.40 -9.67 14.11
C PRO A 460 -17.32 -10.83 13.66
N PRO A 461 -16.74 -11.97 13.18
CA PRO A 461 -17.51 -13.10 12.65
C PRO A 461 -18.57 -13.68 13.60
N TRP A 462 -18.33 -13.65 14.90
CA TRP A 462 -19.30 -14.16 15.88
C TRP A 462 -20.51 -13.24 16.14
N GLN A 463 -20.43 -11.97 15.70
CA GLN A 463 -21.55 -11.00 15.78
C GLN A 463 -22.34 -10.92 14.48
N ILE A 464 -21.66 -11.05 13.33
CA ILE A 464 -22.26 -10.93 12.00
C ILE A 464 -21.92 -12.13 11.09
N PRO A 465 -22.16 -13.39 11.53
CA PRO A 465 -21.72 -14.60 10.81
C PRO A 465 -22.26 -14.71 9.38
N ASP A 466 -23.45 -14.18 9.12
CA ASP A 466 -24.07 -14.23 7.80
C ASP A 466 -23.31 -13.37 6.79
N TYR A 467 -22.78 -12.21 7.19
CA TYR A 467 -21.92 -11.40 6.35
C TYR A 467 -20.68 -12.20 5.90
N TYR A 468 -19.95 -12.74 6.87
CA TYR A 468 -18.73 -13.51 6.59
C TYR A 468 -19.00 -14.70 5.68
N ARG A 469 -20.06 -15.43 5.92
CA ARG A 469 -20.47 -16.58 5.09
C ARG A 469 -20.85 -16.15 3.68
N THR A 470 -21.69 -15.13 3.51
CA THR A 470 -22.23 -14.75 2.20
C THR A 470 -21.24 -13.97 1.33
N HIS A 471 -20.20 -13.36 1.93
CA HIS A 471 -19.15 -12.65 1.20
C HIS A 471 -17.88 -13.50 1.00
N SER A 472 -17.78 -14.69 1.61
CA SER A 472 -16.65 -15.59 1.41
C SER A 472 -16.70 -16.32 0.06
N PRO A 473 -15.64 -16.28 -0.75
CA PRO A 473 -15.55 -17.02 -2.02
C PRO A 473 -15.79 -18.52 -1.87
N ILE A 474 -15.34 -19.13 -0.78
CA ILE A 474 -15.51 -20.58 -0.51
C ILE A 474 -16.98 -20.99 -0.47
N THR A 475 -17.90 -20.11 -0.12
CA THR A 475 -19.35 -20.35 -0.14
C THR A 475 -19.85 -20.66 -1.56
N TYR A 476 -19.18 -20.13 -2.57
CA TYR A 476 -19.54 -20.27 -3.98
C TYR A 476 -18.65 -21.27 -4.73
N VAL A 477 -17.83 -22.04 -4.04
CA VAL A 477 -16.81 -22.91 -4.65
C VAL A 477 -17.39 -23.95 -5.62
N GLU A 478 -18.61 -24.42 -5.41
CA GLU A 478 -19.31 -25.35 -6.32
C GLU A 478 -19.58 -24.73 -7.70
N HIS A 479 -19.74 -23.42 -7.76
CA HIS A 479 -19.97 -22.67 -9.00
C HIS A 479 -18.67 -22.34 -9.74
N ILE A 480 -17.52 -22.38 -9.09
CA ILE A 480 -16.23 -22.16 -9.74
C ILE A 480 -15.94 -23.31 -10.71
N ARG A 481 -16.12 -23.07 -12.00
CA ARG A 481 -15.90 -24.06 -13.07
C ARG A 481 -14.69 -23.74 -13.93
N ALA A 482 -14.34 -22.45 -14.05
CA ALA A 482 -13.18 -22.02 -14.80
C ALA A 482 -11.89 -22.51 -14.15
N PRO A 483 -10.86 -22.87 -14.94
CA PRO A 483 -9.53 -23.19 -14.46
C PRO A 483 -8.95 -22.06 -13.59
N LEU A 484 -8.34 -22.42 -12.47
CA LEU A 484 -7.79 -21.47 -11.50
C LEU A 484 -6.34 -21.80 -11.17
N LEU A 485 -5.44 -20.82 -11.36
CA LEU A 485 -4.08 -20.84 -10.84
C LEU A 485 -4.03 -20.05 -9.53
N ILE A 486 -3.51 -20.66 -8.46
CA ILE A 486 -3.31 -20.02 -7.17
C ILE A 486 -1.81 -19.91 -6.91
N LEU A 487 -1.31 -18.69 -6.68
CA LEU A 487 0.09 -18.40 -6.35
C LEU A 487 0.17 -17.84 -4.94
N HIS A 488 0.94 -18.46 -4.01
CA HIS A 488 0.92 -18.06 -2.62
C HIS A 488 2.27 -18.18 -1.93
N GLY A 489 2.64 -17.19 -1.11
CA GLY A 489 3.81 -17.22 -0.25
C GLY A 489 3.60 -18.10 0.98
N GLU A 490 4.56 -18.97 1.33
CA GLU A 490 4.40 -19.84 2.52
C GLU A 490 4.49 -19.09 3.85
N GLN A 491 5.12 -17.91 3.86
CA GLN A 491 5.23 -17.03 5.03
C GLN A 491 4.37 -15.76 4.87
N ASP A 492 3.29 -15.88 4.13
CA ASP A 492 2.27 -14.84 4.05
C ASP A 492 1.46 -14.83 5.36
N TYR A 493 1.67 -13.79 6.17
CA TYR A 493 0.94 -13.58 7.42
C TYR A 493 -0.20 -12.55 7.27
N ARG A 494 -0.33 -11.94 6.09
CA ARG A 494 -1.44 -11.05 5.74
C ARG A 494 -2.65 -11.82 5.24
N CYS A 495 -2.41 -12.72 4.30
CA CYS A 495 -3.39 -13.70 3.84
C CYS A 495 -2.77 -15.09 4.07
N ALA A 496 -3.13 -15.74 5.16
CA ALA A 496 -2.49 -17.01 5.54
C ALA A 496 -2.55 -18.03 4.39
N VAL A 497 -1.45 -18.75 4.14
CA VAL A 497 -1.39 -19.77 3.07
C VAL A 497 -2.49 -20.84 3.18
N ALA A 498 -3.07 -20.99 4.37
CA ALA A 498 -4.22 -21.85 4.62
C ALA A 498 -5.45 -21.47 3.78
N GLU A 499 -5.62 -20.20 3.43
CA GLU A 499 -6.67 -19.73 2.54
C GLU A 499 -6.54 -20.33 1.13
N ALA A 500 -5.31 -20.40 0.61
CA ALA A 500 -5.01 -21.04 -0.66
C ALA A 500 -5.20 -22.56 -0.59
N ASP A 501 -4.73 -23.21 0.49
CA ASP A 501 -4.87 -24.66 0.70
C ASP A 501 -6.34 -25.08 0.78
N GLN A 502 -7.18 -24.29 1.49
CA GLN A 502 -8.62 -24.54 1.60
C GLN A 502 -9.30 -24.49 0.23
N LEU A 503 -9.08 -23.43 -0.55
CA LEU A 503 -9.69 -23.26 -1.87
C LEU A 503 -9.23 -24.36 -2.83
N PHE A 504 -7.91 -24.63 -2.88
CA PHE A 504 -7.33 -25.69 -3.69
C PHE A 504 -7.95 -27.06 -3.34
N GLY A 505 -8.01 -27.42 -2.05
CA GLY A 505 -8.57 -28.67 -1.58
C GLY A 505 -10.04 -28.86 -1.98
N ALA A 506 -10.86 -27.81 -1.82
CA ALA A 506 -12.26 -27.82 -2.21
C ALA A 506 -12.44 -28.01 -3.73
N LEU A 507 -11.70 -27.25 -4.54
CA LEU A 507 -11.76 -27.35 -6.01
C LEU A 507 -11.27 -28.71 -6.52
N ARG A 508 -10.20 -29.26 -5.94
CA ARG A 508 -9.72 -30.62 -6.27
C ARG A 508 -10.77 -31.70 -5.91
N LYS A 509 -11.43 -31.55 -4.76
CA LYS A 509 -12.53 -32.44 -4.37
C LYS A 509 -13.69 -32.41 -5.36
N LEU A 510 -13.99 -31.23 -5.91
CA LEU A 510 -14.99 -31.02 -6.96
C LEU A 510 -14.48 -31.41 -8.38
N LYS A 511 -13.25 -31.93 -8.51
CA LYS A 511 -12.61 -32.32 -9.77
C LYS A 511 -12.46 -31.15 -10.73
N ARG A 512 -12.25 -29.94 -10.22
CA ARG A 512 -11.97 -28.75 -11.02
C ARG A 512 -10.51 -28.72 -11.48
N ASP A 513 -10.25 -28.03 -12.56
CA ASP A 513 -8.90 -27.73 -13.04
C ASP A 513 -8.32 -26.60 -12.19
N VAL A 514 -7.38 -26.94 -11.30
CA VAL A 514 -6.77 -26.00 -10.37
C VAL A 514 -5.31 -26.39 -10.11
N GLU A 515 -4.42 -25.41 -10.18
CA GLU A 515 -3.01 -25.52 -9.76
C GLU A 515 -2.75 -24.61 -8.56
N LEU A 516 -1.99 -25.09 -7.57
CA LEU A 516 -1.50 -24.30 -6.44
C LEU A 516 0.03 -24.30 -6.48
N VAL A 517 0.62 -23.11 -6.55
CA VAL A 517 2.07 -22.91 -6.47
C VAL A 517 2.39 -22.20 -5.16
N ARG A 518 3.15 -22.85 -4.29
CA ARG A 518 3.60 -22.30 -3.02
C ARG A 518 5.06 -21.86 -3.13
N TYR A 519 5.35 -20.63 -2.68
CA TYR A 519 6.69 -20.05 -2.74
C TYR A 519 7.34 -20.12 -1.36
N PRO A 520 8.35 -21.00 -1.17
CA PRO A 520 8.99 -21.21 0.12
C PRO A 520 9.61 -19.93 0.69
N GLY A 521 9.34 -19.64 1.98
CA GLY A 521 9.89 -18.48 2.67
C GLY A 521 9.39 -17.12 2.19
N ALA A 522 8.44 -17.09 1.27
CA ALA A 522 7.96 -15.86 0.65
C ALA A 522 6.82 -15.21 1.48
N PRO A 523 6.88 -13.88 1.73
CA PRO A 523 5.84 -13.11 2.40
C PRO A 523 4.71 -12.73 1.44
N HIS A 524 3.73 -11.96 1.90
CA HIS A 524 2.57 -11.51 1.12
C HIS A 524 2.91 -10.86 -0.22
N ALA A 525 3.80 -9.90 -0.22
CA ALA A 525 4.13 -9.11 -1.41
C ALA A 525 5.26 -9.71 -2.27
N PHE A 526 5.52 -11.02 -2.23
CA PHE A 526 6.70 -11.62 -2.87
C PHE A 526 6.80 -11.40 -4.38
N ALA A 527 5.67 -11.22 -5.09
CA ALA A 527 5.69 -10.94 -6.52
C ALA A 527 6.19 -9.51 -6.85
N HIS A 528 6.25 -8.63 -5.87
CA HIS A 528 6.74 -7.25 -6.02
C HIS A 528 8.13 -7.06 -5.41
N VAL A 529 8.34 -7.56 -4.18
CA VAL A 529 9.56 -7.32 -3.40
C VAL A 529 10.36 -8.59 -3.09
N GLY A 530 9.87 -9.74 -3.50
CA GLY A 530 10.54 -11.03 -3.31
C GLY A 530 11.79 -11.22 -4.19
N PRO A 531 12.48 -12.35 -4.04
CA PRO A 531 13.62 -12.70 -4.87
C PRO A 531 13.28 -12.64 -6.36
N PRO A 532 14.19 -12.17 -7.23
CA PRO A 532 13.94 -12.07 -8.67
C PRO A 532 13.48 -13.41 -9.31
N SER A 533 13.95 -14.55 -8.80
CA SER A 533 13.53 -15.88 -9.26
C SER A 533 12.05 -16.14 -9.02
N HIS A 534 11.51 -15.78 -7.84
CA HIS A 534 10.09 -15.92 -7.52
C HIS A 534 9.23 -14.97 -8.37
N ARG A 535 9.67 -13.72 -8.52
CA ARG A 535 8.96 -12.71 -9.33
C ARG A 535 8.87 -13.14 -10.80
N LEU A 536 9.97 -13.64 -11.36
CA LEU A 536 10.01 -14.10 -12.75
C LEU A 536 9.18 -15.38 -12.97
N ASP A 537 9.26 -16.34 -12.05
CA ASP A 537 8.45 -17.57 -12.12
C ASP A 537 6.97 -17.24 -12.04
N ALA A 538 6.55 -16.39 -11.10
CA ALA A 538 5.15 -15.97 -10.97
C ALA A 538 4.64 -15.29 -12.25
N ALA A 539 5.39 -14.34 -12.80
CA ALA A 539 5.01 -13.65 -14.03
C ALA A 539 4.85 -14.61 -15.22
N ARG A 540 5.78 -15.57 -15.39
CA ARG A 540 5.70 -16.59 -16.47
C ARG A 540 4.47 -17.47 -16.31
N ARG A 541 4.20 -17.98 -15.10
CA ARG A 541 3.01 -18.82 -14.84
C ARG A 541 1.71 -18.10 -15.13
N VAL A 542 1.60 -16.83 -14.77
CA VAL A 542 0.41 -16.01 -15.09
C VAL A 542 0.19 -15.92 -16.60
N VAL A 543 1.25 -15.64 -17.37
CA VAL A 543 1.17 -15.57 -18.84
C VAL A 543 0.80 -16.93 -19.43
N ASP A 544 1.52 -17.99 -19.05
CA ASP A 544 1.32 -19.35 -19.59
C ASP A 544 -0.09 -19.86 -19.29
N TRP A 545 -0.64 -19.53 -18.11
CA TRP A 545 -2.00 -19.89 -17.73
C TRP A 545 -3.04 -19.24 -18.63
N PHE A 546 -2.96 -17.93 -18.80
CA PHE A 546 -3.90 -17.24 -19.67
C PHE A 546 -3.73 -17.59 -21.16
N GLN A 547 -2.51 -17.84 -21.62
CA GLN A 547 -2.30 -18.35 -23.00
C GLN A 547 -2.98 -19.70 -23.20
N ARG A 548 -2.85 -20.62 -22.25
CA ARG A 548 -3.47 -21.96 -22.31
C ARG A 548 -4.99 -21.90 -22.46
N TYR A 549 -5.66 -20.98 -21.77
CA TYR A 549 -7.13 -21.00 -21.69
C TYR A 549 -7.84 -19.88 -22.47
N LEU A 550 -7.15 -18.85 -22.90
CA LEU A 550 -7.76 -17.71 -23.58
C LEU A 550 -7.31 -17.51 -25.03
N GLN A 551 -6.23 -18.15 -25.48
CA GLN A 551 -5.71 -17.95 -26.85
C GLN A 551 -6.06 -19.09 -27.84
N HIS A 552 -6.84 -20.06 -27.41
CA HIS A 552 -7.26 -21.19 -28.24
C HIS A 552 -8.74 -21.15 -28.59
#